data_9d3d26866b2965b9d5d42933fcefa49d
#
_entry.id   9d3d26866b2965b9d5d42933fcefa49d
#
_cell.length_a   1.000
_cell.length_b   1.000
_cell.length_c   1.000
_cell.angle_alpha   90.00
_cell.angle_beta   90.00
_cell.angle_gamma   90.00
#
_symmetry.space_group_name_H-M   'P 1'
#
loop_
_entity.id
_entity.type
_entity.pdbx_description
1 polymer ?
#
loop_
_entity_poly.entity_id
_entity_poly.type
_entity_poly.pdbx_seq_one_letter_code
_entity_poly.pdbx_strand_id
1 'polypeptide(L)'
;MSKSLRKIYFEIWRTYEFVNHAMTWGMDILWRRKAAGMATAQGGSRWIDVCSGTGEMAAYLSRKADHSTTLVAADFSLTMLRQATTKPEANRVAFILADAKHLPFPDDTFDLVTTSYATRNMNVSRTILVQSFAEFHRILRPGGRFVSLETSQPPSKPIRKLFHLYVRLTVTPLGYMISGSRSAYAYLSHTIPRFYAADDLASILQEAGFTTVSFQRLMLGAAAIHKASK
;
A
#
# COMPACT_ATOMS: atom_id res chain seq x y z
N MET A 1 14.78 1.13 -4.61
CA MET A 1 13.74 0.92 -5.66
C MET A 1 14.29 1.13 -7.07
N SER A 2 13.78 0.44 -8.12
CA SER A 2 14.36 0.51 -9.47
C SER A 2 14.15 1.88 -10.15
N LYS A 3 15.12 2.31 -11.00
CA LYS A 3 15.01 3.54 -11.79
C LYS A 3 13.77 3.56 -12.69
N SER A 4 13.33 2.39 -13.17
CA SER A 4 12.13 2.23 -14.01
C SER A 4 10.83 2.53 -13.27
N LEU A 5 10.69 2.13 -12.01
CA LEU A 5 9.51 2.44 -11.21
C LEU A 5 9.40 3.94 -10.90
N ARG A 6 10.53 4.62 -10.63
CA ARG A 6 10.53 6.09 -10.46
C ARG A 6 10.01 6.80 -11.70
N LYS A 7 10.42 6.35 -12.89
CA LYS A 7 9.94 6.92 -14.16
C LYS A 7 8.43 6.69 -14.35
N ILE A 8 7.96 5.47 -14.09
CA ILE A 8 6.53 5.12 -14.18
C ILE A 8 5.69 6.06 -13.30
N TYR A 9 6.02 6.21 -12.02
CA TYR A 9 5.27 7.07 -11.10
C TYR A 9 5.38 8.56 -11.45
N PHE A 10 6.50 8.98 -12.02
CA PHE A 10 6.65 10.34 -12.56
C PHE A 10 5.72 10.62 -13.76
N GLU A 11 5.43 9.61 -14.58
CA GLU A 11 4.53 9.77 -15.74
C GLU A 11 3.05 9.82 -15.35
N ILE A 12 2.64 9.08 -14.31
CA ILE A 12 1.21 8.86 -14.02
C ILE A 12 0.68 9.60 -12.79
N TRP A 13 1.50 10.35 -12.05
CA TRP A 13 1.12 10.92 -10.75
C TRP A 13 -0.19 11.73 -10.76
N ARG A 14 -0.46 12.47 -11.86
CA ARG A 14 -1.68 13.29 -11.98
C ARG A 14 -2.97 12.48 -12.12
N THR A 15 -2.87 11.33 -12.74
CA THR A 15 -4.03 10.48 -13.07
C THR A 15 -4.10 9.23 -12.21
N TYR A 16 -3.10 9.00 -11.36
CA TYR A 16 -2.93 7.76 -10.60
C TYR A 16 -4.15 7.38 -9.77
N GLU A 17 -4.66 8.32 -8.96
CA GLU A 17 -5.85 8.11 -8.12
C GLU A 17 -7.09 7.82 -8.99
N PHE A 18 -7.32 8.66 -9.99
CA PHE A 18 -8.48 8.53 -10.86
C PHE A 18 -8.51 7.18 -11.60
N VAL A 19 -7.36 6.74 -12.12
CA VAL A 19 -7.27 5.44 -12.79
C VAL A 19 -7.50 4.29 -11.80
N ASN A 20 -6.96 4.36 -10.58
CA ASN A 20 -7.22 3.35 -9.56
C ASN A 20 -8.72 3.27 -9.21
N HIS A 21 -9.38 4.42 -9.02
CA HIS A 21 -10.81 4.45 -8.77
C HIS A 21 -11.62 3.87 -9.94
N ALA A 22 -11.28 4.24 -11.17
CA ALA A 22 -11.94 3.72 -12.36
C ALA A 22 -11.77 2.19 -12.50
N MET A 23 -10.53 1.68 -12.31
CA MET A 23 -10.23 0.24 -12.38
C MET A 23 -10.87 -0.59 -11.27
N THR A 24 -11.19 0.01 -10.14
CA THR A 24 -11.80 -0.69 -9.00
C THR A 24 -13.30 -0.36 -8.84
N TRP A 25 -13.86 0.43 -9.76
CA TRP A 25 -15.24 0.94 -9.65
C TRP A 25 -15.47 1.69 -8.33
N GLY A 26 -14.44 2.41 -7.85
CA GLY A 26 -14.46 3.13 -6.59
C GLY A 26 -14.34 2.25 -5.33
N MET A 27 -14.23 0.94 -5.48
CA MET A 27 -14.13 0.02 -4.34
C MET A 27 -12.86 0.25 -3.52
N ASP A 28 -11.78 0.71 -4.12
CA ASP A 28 -10.53 1.03 -3.44
C ASP A 28 -10.71 2.12 -2.36
N ILE A 29 -11.63 3.05 -2.54
CA ILE A 29 -12.02 4.06 -1.55
C ILE A 29 -12.59 3.38 -0.29
N LEU A 30 -13.55 2.45 -0.49
CA LEU A 30 -14.16 1.69 0.60
C LEU A 30 -13.14 0.79 1.31
N TRP A 31 -12.24 0.17 0.54
CA TRP A 31 -11.22 -0.70 1.09
C TRP A 31 -10.18 0.07 1.90
N ARG A 32 -9.73 1.25 1.42
CA ARG A 32 -8.84 2.13 2.21
C ARG A 32 -9.51 2.61 3.49
N ARG A 33 -10.78 3.05 3.40
CA ARG A 33 -11.55 3.45 4.59
C ARG A 33 -11.63 2.31 5.61
N LYS A 34 -11.88 1.08 5.14
CA LYS A 34 -11.93 -0.11 5.99
C LYS A 34 -10.56 -0.41 6.61
N ALA A 35 -9.49 -0.40 5.79
CA ALA A 35 -8.13 -0.64 6.26
C ALA A 35 -7.70 0.39 7.30
N ALA A 36 -7.96 1.68 7.07
CA ALA A 36 -7.71 2.74 8.05
C ALA A 36 -8.50 2.52 9.36
N GLY A 37 -9.77 2.10 9.27
CA GLY A 37 -10.56 1.75 10.45
C GLY A 37 -9.96 0.60 11.27
N MET A 38 -9.53 -0.47 10.58
CA MET A 38 -8.84 -1.60 11.22
C MET A 38 -7.48 -1.21 11.81
N ALA A 39 -6.75 -0.33 11.12
CA ALA A 39 -5.45 0.15 11.54
C ALA A 39 -5.54 0.98 12.83
N THR A 40 -6.53 1.84 12.95
CA THR A 40 -6.65 2.79 14.06
C THR A 40 -7.47 2.26 15.26
N ALA A 41 -8.05 1.06 15.15
CA ALA A 41 -8.97 0.52 16.17
C ALA A 41 -8.37 0.38 17.60
N GLN A 42 -7.04 0.27 17.70
CA GLN A 42 -6.34 0.15 18.98
C GLN A 42 -5.68 1.47 19.43
N GLY A 43 -5.98 2.59 18.75
CA GLY A 43 -5.37 3.89 19.07
C GLY A 43 -3.86 3.93 18.80
N GLY A 44 -3.14 4.68 19.62
CA GLY A 44 -1.71 4.95 19.52
C GLY A 44 -1.44 6.37 19.08
N SER A 45 -0.25 6.89 19.37
CA SER A 45 0.09 8.30 19.19
C SER A 45 1.13 8.56 18.08
N ARG A 46 1.77 7.51 17.54
CA ARG A 46 2.79 7.63 16.48
C ARG A 46 2.48 6.68 15.33
N TRP A 47 2.01 7.23 14.25
CA TRP A 47 1.60 6.47 13.05
C TRP A 47 2.45 6.83 11.86
N ILE A 48 2.72 5.87 10.99
CA ILE A 48 3.38 6.10 9.71
C ILE A 48 2.68 5.34 8.59
N ASP A 49 2.46 6.03 7.46
CA ASP A 49 2.05 5.43 6.20
C ASP A 49 3.27 5.33 5.27
N VAL A 50 3.73 4.13 5.00
CA VAL A 50 4.93 3.88 4.18
C VAL A 50 4.53 3.56 2.76
N CYS A 51 5.27 4.12 1.79
CA CYS A 51 4.91 4.15 0.37
C CYS A 51 3.56 4.84 0.18
N SER A 52 3.40 5.99 0.83
CA SER A 52 2.13 6.73 0.91
C SER A 52 1.65 7.26 -0.44
N GLY A 53 2.54 7.37 -1.44
CA GLY A 53 2.22 7.87 -2.77
C GLY A 53 1.61 9.25 -2.73
N THR A 54 0.41 9.40 -3.27
CA THR A 54 -0.38 10.63 -3.28
C THR A 54 -1.12 10.89 -1.95
N GLY A 55 -0.82 10.12 -0.89
CA GLY A 55 -1.31 10.36 0.47
C GLY A 55 -2.73 9.93 0.76
N GLU A 56 -3.35 9.07 -0.05
CA GLU A 56 -4.74 8.65 0.18
C GLU A 56 -4.93 7.93 1.51
N MET A 57 -4.06 6.95 1.85
CA MET A 57 -4.15 6.26 3.15
C MET A 57 -3.84 7.21 4.30
N ALA A 58 -2.80 8.05 4.16
CA ALA A 58 -2.46 9.07 5.16
C ALA A 58 -3.62 10.03 5.42
N ALA A 59 -4.40 10.43 4.40
CA ALA A 59 -5.60 11.25 4.56
C ALA A 59 -6.68 10.52 5.39
N TYR A 60 -6.93 9.22 5.15
CA TYR A 60 -7.87 8.45 5.96
C TYR A 60 -7.40 8.29 7.41
N LEU A 61 -6.11 8.11 7.64
CA LEU A 61 -5.53 8.04 8.98
C LEU A 61 -5.64 9.39 9.69
N SER A 62 -5.34 10.50 9.00
CA SER A 62 -5.43 11.86 9.54
C SER A 62 -6.83 12.20 10.05
N ARG A 63 -7.88 11.78 9.33
CA ARG A 63 -9.29 11.97 9.77
C ARG A 63 -9.64 11.17 11.03
N LYS A 64 -8.84 10.17 11.38
CA LYS A 64 -9.04 9.29 12.56
C LYS A 64 -8.06 9.60 13.69
N ALA A 65 -7.02 10.37 13.40
CA ALA A 65 -6.03 10.82 14.37
C ALA A 65 -6.64 11.85 15.33
N ASP A 66 -6.37 11.71 16.60
CA ASP A 66 -6.66 12.75 17.59
C ASP A 66 -5.60 13.87 17.58
N HIS A 67 -5.73 14.84 18.49
CA HIS A 67 -4.80 15.98 18.55
C HIS A 67 -3.40 15.59 19.04
N SER A 68 -3.27 14.46 19.75
CA SER A 68 -1.99 13.96 20.28
C SER A 68 -1.27 13.04 19.30
N THR A 69 -1.93 12.63 18.20
CA THR A 69 -1.37 11.70 17.24
C THR A 69 -0.44 12.39 16.25
N THR A 70 0.80 11.94 16.20
CA THR A 70 1.76 12.30 15.15
C THR A 70 1.61 11.33 13.98
N LEU A 71 1.32 11.84 12.80
CA LEU A 71 1.21 11.06 11.57
C LEU A 71 2.31 11.44 10.57
N VAL A 72 3.05 10.45 10.13
CA VAL A 72 4.10 10.57 9.09
C VAL A 72 3.63 9.86 7.83
N ALA A 73 3.91 10.44 6.67
CA ALA A 73 3.75 9.82 5.36
C ALA A 73 5.10 9.77 4.65
N ALA A 74 5.60 8.57 4.38
CA ALA A 74 6.89 8.35 3.77
C ALA A 74 6.74 7.77 2.35
N ASP A 75 7.41 8.36 1.37
CA ASP A 75 7.49 7.83 0.01
C ASP A 75 8.86 8.14 -0.61
N PHE A 76 9.27 7.33 -1.59
CA PHE A 76 10.52 7.55 -2.33
C PHE A 76 10.37 8.56 -3.47
N SER A 77 9.15 8.91 -3.86
CA SER A 77 8.81 9.80 -4.97
C SER A 77 8.45 11.19 -4.47
N LEU A 78 9.36 12.15 -4.66
CA LEU A 78 9.08 13.55 -4.32
C LEU A 78 7.84 14.10 -5.06
N THR A 79 7.62 13.67 -6.30
CA THR A 79 6.46 14.10 -7.10
C THR A 79 5.14 13.63 -6.48
N MET A 80 5.10 12.38 -6.00
CA MET A 80 3.91 11.85 -5.30
C MET A 80 3.68 12.57 -3.97
N LEU A 81 4.73 12.81 -3.19
CA LEU A 81 4.62 13.56 -1.94
C LEU A 81 4.14 14.99 -2.16
N ARG A 82 4.63 15.68 -3.20
CA ARG A 82 4.11 17.02 -3.57
C ARG A 82 2.61 16.99 -3.89
N GLN A 83 2.12 15.95 -4.56
CA GLN A 83 0.68 15.78 -4.76
C GLN A 83 -0.04 15.51 -3.44
N ALA A 84 0.55 14.70 -2.55
CA ALA A 84 -0.03 14.43 -1.24
C ALA A 84 -0.20 15.70 -0.38
N THR A 85 0.74 16.66 -0.48
CA THR A 85 0.64 17.95 0.27
C THR A 85 -0.49 18.86 -0.20
N THR A 86 -1.12 18.59 -1.34
CA THR A 86 -2.28 19.37 -1.81
C THR A 86 -3.61 18.92 -1.19
N LYS A 87 -3.64 17.80 -0.48
CA LYS A 87 -4.86 17.30 0.17
C LYS A 87 -5.24 18.14 1.39
N PRO A 88 -6.53 18.32 1.68
CA PRO A 88 -6.99 19.07 2.85
C PRO A 88 -6.41 18.59 4.18
N GLU A 89 -6.15 17.28 4.29
CA GLU A 89 -5.61 16.62 5.48
C GLU A 89 -4.10 16.81 5.65
N ALA A 90 -3.40 17.35 4.67
CA ALA A 90 -1.94 17.44 4.63
C ALA A 90 -1.34 18.27 5.78
N ASN A 91 -2.08 19.26 6.29
CA ASN A 91 -1.65 20.09 7.41
C ASN A 91 -1.42 19.33 8.73
N ARG A 92 -1.92 18.09 8.83
CA ARG A 92 -1.77 17.20 10.00
C ARG A 92 -0.81 16.04 9.73
N VAL A 93 -0.09 16.06 8.61
CA VAL A 93 0.79 14.96 8.17
C VAL A 93 2.20 15.48 7.93
N ALA A 94 3.20 14.85 8.55
CA ALA A 94 4.60 15.10 8.24
C ALA A 94 5.03 14.24 7.05
N PHE A 95 5.46 14.88 5.95
CA PHE A 95 5.89 14.17 4.73
C PHE A 95 7.39 13.99 4.70
N ILE A 96 7.86 12.77 4.43
CA ILE A 96 9.28 12.41 4.40
C ILE A 96 9.62 11.67 3.11
N LEU A 97 10.68 12.12 2.44
CA LEU A 97 11.26 11.41 1.29
C LEU A 97 12.17 10.29 1.80
N ALA A 98 11.73 9.03 1.67
CA ALA A 98 12.48 7.87 2.17
C ALA A 98 12.30 6.62 1.30
N ASP A 99 13.29 5.73 1.30
CA ASP A 99 13.16 4.38 0.76
C ASP A 99 12.60 3.46 1.86
N ALA A 100 11.53 2.71 1.53
CA ALA A 100 10.87 1.77 2.44
C ALA A 100 11.79 0.67 3.00
N LYS A 101 12.96 0.45 2.40
CA LYS A 101 13.97 -0.51 2.89
C LYS A 101 14.92 0.07 3.93
N HIS A 102 14.95 1.40 4.07
CA HIS A 102 15.84 2.13 4.97
C HIS A 102 15.13 3.40 5.44
N LEU A 103 14.26 3.24 6.42
CA LEU A 103 13.48 4.34 6.97
C LEU A 103 14.34 5.11 8.01
N PRO A 104 14.36 6.45 7.96
CA PRO A 104 15.22 7.26 8.82
C PRO A 104 14.65 7.42 10.25
N PHE A 105 14.26 6.31 10.85
CA PHE A 105 13.72 6.28 12.20
C PHE A 105 14.43 5.24 13.06
N PRO A 106 14.59 5.49 14.36
CA PRO A 106 15.05 4.48 15.30
C PRO A 106 14.13 3.26 15.35
N ASP A 107 14.65 2.17 15.93
CA ASP A 107 13.84 1.02 16.31
C ASP A 107 12.72 1.45 17.26
N ASP A 108 11.63 0.71 17.30
CA ASP A 108 10.55 0.86 18.28
C ASP A 108 9.93 2.27 18.35
N THR A 109 9.83 2.95 17.20
CA THR A 109 9.34 4.34 17.12
C THR A 109 7.83 4.45 16.99
N PHE A 110 7.17 3.57 16.23
CA PHE A 110 5.77 3.73 15.83
C PHE A 110 4.84 2.70 16.46
N ASP A 111 3.61 3.13 16.76
CA ASP A 111 2.50 2.27 17.18
C ASP A 111 1.84 1.56 16.02
N LEU A 112 1.84 2.24 14.86
CA LEU A 112 1.17 1.82 13.66
C LEU A 112 2.04 2.11 12.44
N VAL A 113 2.24 1.09 11.61
CA VAL A 113 2.75 1.20 10.24
C VAL A 113 1.63 0.77 9.30
N THR A 114 1.36 1.57 8.27
CA THR A 114 0.43 1.21 7.19
C THR A 114 1.12 1.24 5.84
N THR A 115 0.56 0.51 4.88
CA THR A 115 0.88 0.65 3.46
C THR A 115 -0.33 0.27 2.62
N SER A 116 -0.52 0.90 1.46
CA SER A 116 -1.62 0.57 0.57
C SER A 116 -1.18 0.52 -0.90
N TYR A 117 -1.43 -0.63 -1.57
CA TYR A 117 -1.12 -0.89 -2.98
C TYR A 117 0.36 -0.69 -3.35
N ALA A 118 1.26 -0.90 -2.41
CA ALA A 118 2.69 -0.70 -2.58
C ALA A 118 3.52 -1.99 -2.46
N THR A 119 3.05 -2.99 -1.72
CA THR A 119 3.81 -4.22 -1.45
C THR A 119 4.16 -4.97 -2.72
N ARG A 120 3.26 -4.98 -3.71
CA ARG A 120 3.53 -5.53 -5.03
C ARG A 120 4.69 -4.85 -5.75
N ASN A 121 4.84 -3.54 -5.59
CA ASN A 121 5.92 -2.76 -6.21
C ASN A 121 7.26 -2.94 -5.48
N MET A 122 7.22 -3.28 -4.20
CA MET A 122 8.41 -3.66 -3.41
C MET A 122 8.89 -5.07 -3.73
N ASN A 123 8.03 -5.92 -4.29
CA ASN A 123 8.31 -7.32 -4.61
C ASN A 123 9.18 -7.47 -5.87
N VAL A 124 10.43 -7.00 -5.80
CA VAL A 124 11.46 -7.28 -6.83
C VAL A 124 11.92 -8.74 -6.72
N SER A 125 12.04 -9.24 -5.50
CA SER A 125 12.21 -10.65 -5.14
C SER A 125 11.60 -10.89 -3.76
N ARG A 126 11.33 -12.17 -3.41
CA ARG A 126 10.86 -12.54 -2.06
C ARG A 126 11.77 -11.99 -0.97
N THR A 127 13.07 -12.15 -1.13
CA THR A 127 14.07 -11.64 -0.16
C THR A 127 13.95 -10.13 0.07
N ILE A 128 13.81 -9.35 -1.00
CA ILE A 128 13.66 -7.89 -0.90
C ILE A 128 12.34 -7.51 -0.22
N LEU A 129 11.27 -8.26 -0.46
CA LEU A 129 9.99 -8.03 0.19
C LEU A 129 10.07 -8.34 1.70
N VAL A 130 10.70 -9.47 2.08
CA VAL A 130 10.96 -9.83 3.48
C VAL A 130 11.80 -8.75 4.17
N GLN A 131 12.88 -8.27 3.54
CA GLN A 131 13.71 -7.19 4.07
C GLN A 131 12.91 -5.88 4.28
N SER A 132 12.02 -5.54 3.34
CA SER A 132 11.17 -4.35 3.49
C SER A 132 10.20 -4.50 4.66
N PHE A 133 9.60 -5.67 4.85
CA PHE A 133 8.74 -5.93 5.98
C PHE A 133 9.50 -6.01 7.31
N ALA A 134 10.74 -6.54 7.31
CA ALA A 134 11.60 -6.51 8.48
C ALA A 134 11.95 -5.08 8.89
N GLU A 135 12.11 -4.15 7.94
CA GLU A 135 12.28 -2.73 8.25
C GLU A 135 11.02 -2.11 8.87
N PHE A 136 9.82 -2.49 8.41
CA PHE A 136 8.56 -2.05 9.04
C PHE A 136 8.41 -2.64 10.45
N HIS A 137 8.81 -3.90 10.64
CA HIS A 137 8.86 -4.53 11.95
C HIS A 137 9.87 -3.84 12.87
N ARG A 138 11.06 -3.46 12.37
CA ARG A 138 12.09 -2.76 13.15
C ARG A 138 11.58 -1.47 13.76
N ILE A 139 10.93 -0.62 12.97
CA ILE A 139 10.43 0.69 13.41
C ILE A 139 9.16 0.62 14.25
N LEU A 140 8.45 -0.52 14.27
CA LEU A 140 7.34 -0.77 15.17
C LEU A 140 7.83 -1.04 16.58
N ARG A 141 7.21 -0.45 17.58
CA ARG A 141 7.44 -0.78 18.98
C ARG A 141 6.84 -2.16 19.34
N PRO A 142 7.29 -2.81 20.43
CA PRO A 142 6.65 -4.01 20.94
C PRO A 142 5.14 -3.78 21.14
N GLY A 143 4.31 -4.69 20.62
CA GLY A 143 2.85 -4.53 20.57
C GLY A 143 2.34 -3.56 19.50
N GLY A 144 3.22 -2.96 18.73
CA GLY A 144 2.88 -2.17 17.54
C GLY A 144 2.30 -3.03 16.42
N ARG A 145 1.57 -2.41 15.51
CA ARG A 145 0.85 -3.12 14.46
C ARG A 145 1.15 -2.62 13.06
N PHE A 146 1.16 -3.54 12.14
CA PHE A 146 1.26 -3.29 10.71
C PHE A 146 -0.07 -3.61 10.04
N VAL A 147 -0.54 -2.72 9.15
CA VAL A 147 -1.73 -2.96 8.32
C VAL A 147 -1.42 -2.66 6.86
N SER A 148 -1.61 -3.66 6.01
CA SER A 148 -1.40 -3.56 4.57
C SER A 148 -2.70 -3.81 3.81
N LEU A 149 -3.04 -2.92 2.90
CA LEU A 149 -4.07 -3.15 1.88
C LEU A 149 -3.38 -3.38 0.54
N GLU A 150 -3.63 -4.52 -0.11
CA GLU A 150 -3.00 -4.83 -1.39
C GLU A 150 -3.91 -5.70 -2.27
N THR A 151 -3.64 -5.68 -3.58
CA THR A 151 -4.19 -6.66 -4.51
C THR A 151 -3.78 -8.06 -4.09
N SER A 152 -4.62 -9.05 -4.38
CA SER A 152 -4.38 -10.44 -3.99
C SER A 152 -4.92 -11.39 -5.05
N GLN A 153 -4.81 -12.69 -4.81
CA GLN A 153 -5.30 -13.71 -5.72
C GLN A 153 -6.55 -14.38 -5.15
N PRO A 154 -7.68 -14.39 -5.89
CA PRO A 154 -8.84 -15.16 -5.50
C PRO A 154 -8.49 -16.63 -5.24
N PRO A 155 -8.94 -17.24 -4.12
CA PRO A 155 -8.65 -18.64 -3.82
C PRO A 155 -9.32 -19.60 -4.80
N SER A 156 -10.52 -19.27 -5.27
CA SER A 156 -11.26 -20.05 -6.26
C SER A 156 -10.61 -19.93 -7.64
N LYS A 157 -10.24 -21.06 -8.25
CA LYS A 157 -9.63 -21.11 -9.59
C LYS A 157 -10.48 -20.45 -10.68
N PRO A 158 -11.83 -20.69 -10.78
CA PRO A 158 -12.66 -19.99 -11.76
C PRO A 158 -12.69 -18.48 -11.56
N ILE A 159 -12.87 -18.01 -10.32
CA ILE A 159 -12.89 -16.58 -10.00
C ILE A 159 -11.53 -15.95 -10.31
N ARG A 160 -10.43 -16.63 -10.01
CA ARG A 160 -9.08 -16.18 -10.34
C ARG A 160 -8.88 -16.02 -11.84
N LYS A 161 -9.35 -16.97 -12.66
CA LYS A 161 -9.29 -16.86 -14.13
C LYS A 161 -10.08 -15.64 -14.62
N LEU A 162 -11.28 -15.41 -14.09
CA LEU A 162 -12.11 -14.26 -14.44
C LEU A 162 -11.44 -12.94 -14.01
N PHE A 163 -10.87 -12.91 -12.82
CA PHE A 163 -10.13 -11.74 -12.34
C PHE A 163 -8.91 -11.43 -13.22
N HIS A 164 -8.12 -12.46 -13.61
CA HIS A 164 -6.99 -12.26 -14.52
C HIS A 164 -7.43 -11.77 -15.90
N LEU A 165 -8.54 -12.30 -16.42
CA LEU A 165 -9.13 -11.83 -17.67
C LEU A 165 -9.56 -10.37 -17.57
N TYR A 166 -10.24 -9.99 -16.48
CA TYR A 166 -10.61 -8.61 -16.19
C TYR A 166 -9.37 -7.70 -16.19
N VAL A 167 -8.34 -8.03 -15.43
CA VAL A 167 -7.09 -7.26 -15.36
C VAL A 167 -6.46 -7.09 -16.73
N ARG A 168 -6.39 -8.17 -17.52
CA ARG A 168 -5.83 -8.17 -18.87
C ARG A 168 -6.59 -7.27 -19.84
N LEU A 169 -7.93 -7.30 -19.76
CA LEU A 169 -8.79 -6.56 -20.70
C LEU A 169 -9.00 -5.11 -20.32
N THR A 170 -8.86 -4.74 -19.03
CA THR A 170 -9.23 -3.40 -18.55
C THR A 170 -8.04 -2.54 -18.14
N VAL A 171 -7.06 -3.09 -17.44
CA VAL A 171 -6.01 -2.29 -16.79
C VAL A 171 -5.17 -1.51 -17.80
N THR A 172 -4.66 -2.16 -18.83
CA THR A 172 -3.81 -1.49 -19.83
C THR A 172 -4.60 -0.53 -20.72
N PRO A 173 -5.75 -0.92 -21.32
CA PRO A 173 -6.51 0.00 -22.18
C PRO A 173 -7.04 1.22 -21.40
N LEU A 174 -7.71 0.99 -20.27
CA LEU A 174 -8.29 2.06 -19.48
C LEU A 174 -7.21 3.00 -18.92
N GLY A 175 -6.13 2.43 -18.39
CA GLY A 175 -5.02 3.20 -17.87
C GLY A 175 -4.34 4.05 -18.96
N TYR A 176 -4.15 3.50 -20.17
CA TYR A 176 -3.63 4.25 -21.29
C TYR A 176 -4.56 5.39 -21.76
N MET A 177 -5.87 5.10 -21.87
CA MET A 177 -6.86 6.12 -22.26
C MET A 177 -6.89 7.32 -21.30
N ILE A 178 -6.70 7.09 -20.01
CA ILE A 178 -6.78 8.14 -18.98
C ILE A 178 -5.44 8.87 -18.81
N SER A 179 -4.33 8.13 -18.78
CA SER A 179 -3.02 8.66 -18.38
C SER A 179 -2.07 8.94 -19.57
N GLY A 180 -2.32 8.36 -20.72
CA GLY A 180 -1.38 8.37 -21.86
C GLY A 180 -0.16 7.44 -21.69
N SER A 181 0.06 6.81 -20.52
CA SER A 181 1.21 5.94 -20.27
C SER A 181 0.87 4.47 -20.40
N ARG A 182 1.10 3.91 -21.60
CA ARG A 182 0.91 2.47 -21.85
C ARG A 182 1.87 1.60 -21.04
N SER A 183 3.10 2.06 -20.83
CA SER A 183 4.15 1.32 -20.12
C SER A 183 3.80 1.08 -18.65
N ALA A 184 3.27 2.10 -17.97
CA ALA A 184 2.88 2.02 -16.58
C ALA A 184 1.77 0.99 -16.35
N TYR A 185 0.74 1.00 -17.19
CA TYR A 185 -0.40 0.11 -17.02
C TYR A 185 -0.18 -1.28 -17.62
N ALA A 186 0.71 -1.43 -18.59
CA ALA A 186 1.23 -2.73 -18.98
C ALA A 186 2.00 -3.41 -17.82
N TYR A 187 2.82 -2.65 -17.09
CA TYR A 187 3.48 -3.13 -15.88
C TYR A 187 2.46 -3.59 -14.82
N LEU A 188 1.42 -2.81 -14.54
CA LEU A 188 0.35 -3.18 -13.61
C LEU A 188 -0.39 -4.44 -14.06
N SER A 189 -0.82 -4.49 -15.31
CA SER A 189 -1.51 -5.67 -15.89
C SER A 189 -0.67 -6.94 -15.83
N HIS A 190 0.65 -6.81 -15.93
CA HIS A 190 1.58 -7.93 -15.81
C HIS A 190 1.81 -8.37 -14.36
N THR A 191 1.92 -7.43 -13.43
CA THR A 191 2.33 -7.73 -12.04
C THR A 191 1.18 -8.12 -11.14
N ILE A 192 -0.04 -7.60 -11.35
CA ILE A 192 -1.22 -7.94 -10.53
C ILE A 192 -1.50 -9.45 -10.54
N PRO A 193 -1.59 -10.15 -11.69
CA PRO A 193 -1.88 -11.59 -11.70
C PRO A 193 -0.76 -12.47 -11.13
N ARG A 194 0.44 -11.93 -10.96
CA ARG A 194 1.63 -12.63 -10.48
C ARG A 194 1.97 -12.33 -9.03
N PHE A 195 1.20 -11.46 -8.39
CA PHE A 195 1.41 -11.16 -6.99
C PHE A 195 0.88 -12.28 -6.08
N TYR A 196 1.25 -12.25 -4.83
CA TYR A 196 0.94 -13.28 -3.84
C TYR A 196 -0.55 -13.36 -3.51
N ALA A 197 -1.02 -14.57 -3.21
CA ALA A 197 -2.29 -14.76 -2.51
C ALA A 197 -2.18 -14.26 -1.06
N ALA A 198 -3.33 -14.03 -0.41
CA ALA A 198 -3.33 -13.49 0.95
C ALA A 198 -2.61 -14.40 1.94
N ASP A 199 -2.73 -15.72 1.80
CA ASP A 199 -2.05 -16.70 2.65
C ASP A 199 -0.53 -16.65 2.47
N ASP A 200 -0.06 -16.53 1.23
CA ASP A 200 1.36 -16.45 0.91
C ASP A 200 1.98 -15.16 1.48
N LEU A 201 1.26 -14.02 1.35
CA LEU A 201 1.73 -12.75 1.90
C LEU A 201 1.75 -12.77 3.44
N ALA A 202 0.80 -13.47 4.07
CA ALA A 202 0.81 -13.68 5.52
C ALA A 202 2.05 -14.47 5.97
N SER A 203 2.44 -15.52 5.22
CA SER A 203 3.66 -16.28 5.50
C SER A 203 4.94 -15.43 5.34
N ILE A 204 4.97 -14.51 4.35
CA ILE A 204 6.09 -13.58 4.15
C ILE A 204 6.19 -12.58 5.32
N LEU A 205 5.07 -12.13 5.86
CA LEU A 205 5.06 -11.28 7.06
C LEU A 205 5.61 -12.02 8.28
N GLN A 206 5.26 -13.29 8.47
CA GLN A 206 5.81 -14.12 9.55
C GLN A 206 7.33 -14.31 9.38
N GLU A 207 7.80 -14.57 8.15
CA GLU A 207 9.23 -14.66 7.84
C GLU A 207 10.00 -13.36 8.15
N ALA A 208 9.33 -12.20 8.04
CA ALA A 208 9.88 -10.89 8.37
C ALA A 208 9.88 -10.57 9.88
N GLY A 209 9.40 -11.47 10.74
CA GLY A 209 9.43 -11.35 12.19
C GLY A 209 8.09 -11.01 12.87
N PHE A 210 7.02 -10.79 12.10
CA PHE A 210 5.71 -10.53 12.70
C PHE A 210 5.13 -11.77 13.39
N THR A 211 4.65 -11.62 14.63
CA THR A 211 4.21 -12.74 15.47
C THR A 211 2.78 -13.17 15.21
N THR A 212 1.86 -12.21 15.11
CA THR A 212 0.43 -12.48 14.88
C THR A 212 0.04 -11.90 13.52
N VAL A 213 -0.25 -12.77 12.56
CA VAL A 213 -0.65 -12.34 11.21
C VAL A 213 -2.06 -12.86 10.92
N SER A 214 -2.94 -11.96 10.56
CA SER A 214 -4.30 -12.25 10.11
C SER A 214 -4.61 -11.45 8.85
N PHE A 215 -5.59 -11.89 8.07
CA PHE A 215 -6.01 -11.14 6.89
C PHE A 215 -7.50 -11.29 6.62
N GLN A 216 -8.04 -10.28 5.94
CA GLN A 216 -9.41 -10.29 5.42
C GLN A 216 -9.37 -10.13 3.90
N ARG A 217 -9.91 -11.12 3.19
CA ARG A 217 -10.12 -11.03 1.74
C ARG A 217 -11.26 -10.09 1.41
N LEU A 218 -11.06 -9.31 0.35
CA LEU A 218 -12.04 -8.37 -0.20
C LEU A 218 -12.33 -8.78 -1.64
N MET A 219 -13.54 -8.48 -2.12
CA MET A 219 -13.95 -8.76 -3.51
C MET A 219 -13.56 -10.18 -3.96
N LEU A 220 -14.07 -11.19 -3.26
CA LEU A 220 -13.79 -12.62 -3.54
C LEU A 220 -12.29 -12.98 -3.52
N GLY A 221 -11.44 -12.15 -2.94
CA GLY A 221 -10.00 -12.33 -2.83
C GLY A 221 -9.17 -11.58 -3.87
N ALA A 222 -9.76 -10.68 -4.67
CA ALA A 222 -9.02 -9.81 -5.58
C ALA A 222 -8.16 -8.76 -4.86
N ALA A 223 -8.51 -8.43 -3.62
CA ALA A 223 -7.70 -7.65 -2.69
C ALA A 223 -7.75 -8.28 -1.29
N ALA A 224 -6.83 -7.89 -0.43
CA ALA A 224 -6.81 -8.31 0.98
C ALA A 224 -6.26 -7.20 1.87
N ILE A 225 -6.77 -7.15 3.12
CA ILE A 225 -6.19 -6.37 4.20
C ILE A 225 -5.48 -7.36 5.12
N HIS A 226 -4.17 -7.19 5.30
CA HIS A 226 -3.38 -7.92 6.28
C HIS A 226 -3.18 -7.07 7.52
N LYS A 227 -3.25 -7.71 8.68
CA LYS A 227 -2.93 -7.12 9.99
C LYS A 227 -1.89 -8.02 10.65
N ALA A 228 -0.81 -7.43 11.11
CA ALA A 228 0.26 -8.12 11.79
C ALA A 228 0.71 -7.33 13.03
N SER A 229 1.29 -8.00 14.02
CA SER A 229 1.82 -7.40 15.26
C SER A 229 3.29 -7.76 15.46
N LYS A 230 4.04 -6.81 16.05
CA LYS A 230 5.39 -7.03 16.53
C LYS A 230 5.36 -7.69 17.89
#